data_45efd0f26b51b95a394840198b52b74c
#
_entry.id   45efd0f26b51b95a394840198b52b74c
#
_cell.length_a   1.000
_cell.length_b   1.000
_cell.length_c   1.000
_cell.angle_alpha   90.00
_cell.angle_beta   90.00
_cell.angle_gamma   90.00
#
_symmetry.space_group_name_H-M   'P 1'
#
loop_
_entity.id
_entity.type
_entity.pdbx_description
1 polymer ?
#
loop_
_entity_poly.entity_id
_entity_poly.type
_entity_poly.pdbx_seq_one_letter_code
_entity_poly.pdbx_strand_id
1 'polypeptide(L)'
;MILKFQSRKDAPRKRLDQANIDAAFKLPMRRSKTVAKFGDFEICILSSMGGLNLGVVEADQPEGQKIRLTNVERTLIDITVRPGYAGGVFEVLKAFRNAKGKVSINKLTAMLKTLGYVYPYHQAIGFYLERAGIYDESSIRLLRKIEMSHDFYLAHAMKDPEYSKEWRLFFPQGL
;
A
#
# COMPACT_ATOMS: atom_id res chain seq x y z
N MET A 1 -13.96 16.54 -13.92
CA MET A 1 -15.10 15.60 -13.72
C MET A 1 -14.94 14.94 -12.35
N ILE A 2 -15.83 15.26 -11.40
CA ILE A 2 -15.74 14.72 -10.03
C ILE A 2 -16.33 13.31 -10.07
N LEU A 3 -15.48 12.29 -9.95
CA LEU A 3 -15.93 10.91 -9.77
C LEU A 3 -16.38 10.73 -8.31
N LYS A 4 -17.69 10.78 -8.05
CA LYS A 4 -18.27 10.36 -6.78
C LYS A 4 -18.17 8.85 -6.67
N PHE A 5 -17.28 8.37 -5.81
CA PHE A 5 -17.20 6.96 -5.45
C PHE A 5 -18.29 6.66 -4.42
N GLN A 6 -19.29 5.85 -4.77
CA GLN A 6 -20.19 5.25 -3.80
C GLN A 6 -19.40 4.21 -3.00
N SER A 7 -19.23 4.45 -1.71
CA SER A 7 -18.77 3.42 -0.79
C SER A 7 -19.82 2.31 -0.77
N ARG A 8 -19.42 1.06 -1.01
CA ARG A 8 -20.24 -0.09 -0.63
C ARG A 8 -20.35 -0.07 0.90
N LYS A 9 -21.49 0.37 1.40
CA LYS A 9 -21.84 0.24 2.81
C LYS A 9 -21.98 -1.26 3.12
N ASP A 10 -21.25 -1.70 4.14
CA ASP A 10 -21.60 -2.79 5.04
C ASP A 10 -21.88 -4.19 4.44
N ALA A 11 -20.93 -4.75 3.69
CA ALA A 11 -20.80 -6.20 3.74
C ALA A 11 -20.14 -6.57 5.08
N PRO A 12 -20.65 -7.58 5.84
CA PRO A 12 -20.03 -8.00 7.08
C PRO A 12 -18.57 -8.34 6.77
N ARG A 13 -17.62 -7.70 7.47
CA ARG A 13 -16.20 -7.96 7.29
C ARG A 13 -15.99 -9.43 7.67
N LYS A 14 -15.75 -10.29 6.69
CA LYS A 14 -15.33 -11.67 6.96
C LYS A 14 -14.14 -11.60 7.90
N ARG A 15 -14.21 -12.36 8.99
CA ARG A 15 -13.08 -12.51 9.90
C ARG A 15 -11.87 -12.95 9.08
N LEU A 16 -10.77 -12.24 9.20
CA LEU A 16 -9.54 -12.59 8.52
C LEU A 16 -9.02 -13.89 9.16
N ASP A 17 -8.75 -14.90 8.35
CA ASP A 17 -8.07 -16.12 8.74
C ASP A 17 -6.94 -16.44 7.77
N GLN A 18 -5.99 -17.26 8.20
CA GLN A 18 -4.81 -17.58 7.41
C GLN A 18 -5.14 -18.24 6.08
N ALA A 19 -6.07 -19.19 6.06
CA ALA A 19 -6.44 -19.92 4.86
C ALA A 19 -7.01 -18.99 3.78
N ASN A 20 -7.82 -17.99 4.17
CA ASN A 20 -8.36 -16.99 3.25
C ASN A 20 -7.26 -16.05 2.72
N ILE A 21 -6.26 -15.69 3.54
CA ILE A 21 -5.09 -14.92 3.09
C ILE A 21 -4.32 -15.72 2.05
N ASP A 22 -3.96 -16.95 2.37
CA ASP A 22 -3.18 -17.83 1.50
C ASP A 22 -3.87 -18.06 0.16
N ALA A 23 -5.17 -18.37 0.19
CA ALA A 23 -5.96 -18.56 -1.01
C ALA A 23 -6.02 -17.28 -1.87
N ALA A 24 -6.17 -16.11 -1.24
CA ALA A 24 -6.25 -14.83 -1.96
C ALA A 24 -4.90 -14.48 -2.63
N PHE A 25 -3.78 -14.69 -1.92
CA PHE A 25 -2.46 -14.30 -2.43
C PHE A 25 -1.81 -15.34 -3.36
N LYS A 26 -2.29 -16.58 -3.41
CA LYS A 26 -1.94 -17.56 -4.46
C LYS A 26 -2.43 -17.14 -5.85
N LEU A 27 -3.51 -16.36 -5.91
CA LEU A 27 -4.09 -15.90 -7.18
C LEU A 27 -3.41 -14.60 -7.66
N PRO A 28 -3.38 -14.35 -8.97
CA PRO A 28 -2.93 -13.07 -9.51
C PRO A 28 -3.73 -11.89 -8.95
N MET A 29 -3.07 -10.75 -8.76
CA MET A 29 -3.74 -9.53 -8.33
C MET A 29 -4.81 -9.12 -9.36
N ARG A 30 -6.02 -8.81 -8.86
CA ARG A 30 -7.09 -8.29 -9.71
C ARG A 30 -6.72 -6.91 -10.25
N ARG A 31 -6.74 -6.76 -11.58
CA ARG A 31 -6.53 -5.48 -12.24
C ARG A 31 -7.86 -4.78 -12.52
N SER A 32 -7.85 -3.45 -12.45
CA SER A 32 -8.98 -2.64 -12.90
C SER A 32 -9.20 -2.82 -14.40
N LYS A 33 -10.46 -2.95 -14.80
CA LYS A 33 -10.87 -2.94 -16.22
C LYS A 33 -11.16 -1.52 -16.72
N THR A 34 -11.22 -0.54 -15.80
CA THR A 34 -11.48 0.86 -16.14
C THR A 34 -10.16 1.54 -16.42
N VAL A 35 -9.82 1.64 -17.68
CA VAL A 35 -8.59 2.27 -18.18
C VAL A 35 -8.97 3.35 -19.18
N ALA A 36 -8.41 4.55 -19.00
CA ALA A 36 -8.48 5.64 -19.97
C ALA A 36 -7.11 5.80 -20.64
N LYS A 37 -7.08 6.17 -21.91
CA LYS A 37 -5.86 6.51 -22.64
C LYS A 37 -5.72 8.02 -22.75
N PHE A 38 -4.51 8.53 -22.53
CA PHE A 38 -4.17 9.92 -22.72
C PHE A 38 -2.78 9.99 -23.38
N GLY A 39 -2.73 10.26 -24.69
CA GLY A 39 -1.52 10.11 -25.49
C GLY A 39 -0.98 8.69 -25.40
N ASP A 40 0.28 8.54 -25.06
CA ASP A 40 0.96 7.26 -24.87
C ASP A 40 0.80 6.67 -23.46
N PHE A 41 0.03 7.33 -22.59
CA PHE A 41 -0.17 6.91 -21.21
C PHE A 41 -1.50 6.17 -21.02
N GLU A 42 -1.48 5.17 -20.14
CA GLU A 42 -2.67 4.51 -19.63
C GLU A 42 -2.96 4.99 -18.21
N ILE A 43 -4.19 5.49 -17.99
CA ILE A 43 -4.67 5.93 -16.67
C ILE A 43 -5.61 4.85 -16.13
N CYS A 44 -5.15 4.10 -15.12
CA CYS A 44 -5.98 3.10 -14.45
C CYS A 44 -6.82 3.74 -13.34
N ILE A 45 -8.14 3.62 -13.45
CA ILE A 45 -9.07 4.11 -12.42
C ILE A 45 -9.30 3.00 -11.40
N LEU A 46 -8.95 3.27 -10.15
CA LEU A 46 -9.05 2.32 -9.05
C LEU A 46 -10.14 2.76 -8.07
N SER A 47 -11.00 1.82 -7.69
CA SER A 47 -11.93 2.04 -6.56
C SER A 47 -11.15 1.96 -5.25
N SER A 48 -11.25 2.99 -4.42
CA SER A 48 -10.71 2.96 -3.05
C SER A 48 -11.80 2.51 -2.07
N MET A 49 -11.40 1.77 -1.04
CA MET A 49 -12.26 1.49 0.10
C MET A 49 -12.30 2.73 1.00
N GLY A 50 -13.49 3.28 1.18
CA GLY A 50 -13.74 4.43 2.05
C GLY A 50 -13.54 5.78 1.36
N GLY A 51 -14.60 6.61 1.39
CA GLY A 51 -14.64 7.97 0.82
C GLY A 51 -13.83 9.01 1.62
N LEU A 52 -12.76 8.59 2.27
CA LEU A 52 -11.92 9.49 3.07
C LEU A 52 -10.90 10.16 2.15
N ASN A 53 -10.94 11.48 2.10
CA ASN A 53 -9.87 12.30 1.50
C ASN A 53 -8.58 12.31 2.36
N LEU A 54 -8.36 11.25 3.14
CA LEU A 54 -7.23 11.14 4.05
C LEU A 54 -5.92 11.12 3.26
N GLY A 55 -5.06 12.09 3.52
CA GLY A 55 -3.79 12.25 2.83
C GLY A 55 -3.91 12.82 1.42
N VAL A 56 -5.09 13.32 1.00
CA VAL A 56 -5.24 14.06 -0.26
C VAL A 56 -4.90 15.53 0.00
N VAL A 57 -4.03 16.07 -0.82
CA VAL A 57 -3.58 17.46 -0.81
C VAL A 57 -3.83 18.12 -2.16
N GLU A 58 -3.93 19.44 -2.19
CA GLU A 58 -3.96 20.21 -3.42
C GLU A 58 -2.54 20.65 -3.77
N ALA A 59 -2.21 20.59 -5.05
CA ALA A 59 -0.97 21.13 -5.60
C ALA A 59 -1.28 22.06 -6.77
N ASP A 60 -0.59 23.18 -6.79
CA ASP A 60 -0.69 24.16 -7.86
C ASP A 60 0.08 23.67 -9.10
N GLN A 61 -0.51 23.86 -10.27
CA GLN A 61 0.12 23.62 -11.56
C GLN A 61 0.62 24.96 -12.15
N PRO A 62 1.62 24.91 -13.04
CA PRO A 62 2.17 26.12 -13.67
C PRO A 62 1.12 27.01 -14.36
N GLU A 63 0.03 26.42 -14.83
CA GLU A 63 -1.06 27.11 -15.51
C GLU A 63 -2.17 27.64 -14.57
N GLY A 64 -1.91 27.65 -13.26
CA GLY A 64 -2.85 28.13 -12.23
C GLY A 64 -3.97 27.13 -11.90
N GLN A 65 -3.97 25.94 -12.47
CA GLN A 65 -4.91 24.88 -12.14
C GLN A 65 -4.46 24.17 -10.86
N LYS A 66 -5.42 23.76 -10.02
CA LYS A 66 -5.17 22.93 -8.85
C LYS A 66 -5.48 21.47 -9.15
N ILE A 67 -4.55 20.61 -8.83
CA ILE A 67 -4.77 19.15 -8.87
C ILE A 67 -4.80 18.59 -7.46
N ARG A 68 -5.57 17.51 -7.29
CA ARG A 68 -5.63 16.76 -6.04
C ARG A 68 -4.78 15.50 -6.19
N LEU A 69 -3.84 15.32 -5.27
CA LEU A 69 -2.95 14.18 -5.24
C LEU A 69 -2.76 13.67 -3.82
N THR A 70 -2.27 12.46 -3.66
CA THR A 70 -1.93 11.90 -2.35
C THR A 70 -0.59 12.45 -1.86
N ASN A 71 -0.51 12.74 -0.55
CA ASN A 71 0.77 13.04 0.10
C ASN A 71 1.67 11.79 0.13
N VAL A 72 2.92 11.95 0.55
CA VAL A 72 3.92 10.86 0.55
C VAL A 72 3.46 9.67 1.39
N GLU A 73 2.92 9.91 2.58
CA GLU A 73 2.45 8.86 3.49
C GLU A 73 1.34 8.03 2.86
N ARG A 74 0.33 8.69 2.28
CA ARG A 74 -0.77 8.00 1.61
C ARG A 74 -0.29 7.27 0.36
N THR A 75 0.58 7.86 -0.42
CA THR A 75 1.16 7.22 -1.61
C THR A 75 1.88 5.93 -1.24
N LEU A 76 2.75 5.94 -0.21
CA LEU A 76 3.44 4.74 0.25
C LEU A 76 2.49 3.63 0.72
N ILE A 77 1.40 4.00 1.41
CA ILE A 77 0.36 3.03 1.77
C ILE A 77 -0.30 2.44 0.52
N ASP A 78 -0.75 3.29 -0.41
CA ASP A 78 -1.50 2.85 -1.59
C ASP A 78 -0.68 1.94 -2.50
N ILE A 79 0.63 2.25 -2.73
CA ILE A 79 1.52 1.40 -3.53
C ILE A 79 1.90 0.10 -2.81
N THR A 80 1.95 0.09 -1.48
CA THR A 80 2.13 -1.14 -0.70
C THR A 80 0.90 -2.05 -0.81
N VAL A 81 -0.30 -1.48 -0.78
CA VAL A 81 -1.56 -2.22 -0.94
C VAL A 81 -1.70 -2.80 -2.35
N ARG A 82 -1.18 -2.12 -3.37
CA ARG A 82 -1.33 -2.51 -4.78
C ARG A 82 -0.03 -2.36 -5.57
N PRO A 83 1.01 -3.12 -5.23
CA PRO A 83 2.35 -2.95 -5.84
C PRO A 83 2.35 -3.13 -7.36
N GLY A 84 1.45 -3.94 -7.91
CA GLY A 84 1.35 -4.16 -9.35
C GLY A 84 0.95 -2.92 -10.17
N TYR A 85 0.43 -1.86 -9.53
CA TYR A 85 0.18 -0.56 -10.18
C TYR A 85 1.34 0.43 -9.99
N ALA A 86 2.36 0.05 -9.22
CA ALA A 86 3.53 0.87 -8.92
C ALA A 86 4.83 0.28 -9.49
N GLY A 87 4.72 -0.58 -10.49
CA GLY A 87 5.90 -1.24 -11.08
C GLY A 87 6.38 -2.50 -10.33
N GLY A 88 5.62 -2.95 -9.30
CA GLY A 88 5.96 -4.13 -8.52
C GLY A 88 6.71 -3.81 -7.23
N VAL A 89 7.03 -4.85 -6.47
CA VAL A 89 7.57 -4.74 -5.10
C VAL A 89 8.95 -4.09 -5.04
N PHE A 90 9.78 -4.26 -6.07
CA PHE A 90 11.11 -3.64 -6.15
C PHE A 90 11.01 -2.13 -6.32
N GLU A 91 10.10 -1.64 -7.17
CA GLU A 91 9.84 -0.21 -7.33
C GLU A 91 9.20 0.39 -6.07
N VAL A 92 8.36 -0.37 -5.37
CA VAL A 92 7.86 0.05 -4.05
C VAL A 92 8.99 0.21 -3.04
N LEU A 93 9.95 -0.74 -2.96
CA LEU A 93 11.13 -0.60 -2.10
C LEU A 93 11.94 0.65 -2.45
N LYS A 94 12.15 0.90 -3.73
CA LYS A 94 12.84 2.12 -4.21
C LYS A 94 12.08 3.39 -3.83
N ALA A 95 10.74 3.37 -3.89
CA ALA A 95 9.92 4.49 -3.43
C ALA A 95 10.08 4.77 -1.94
N PHE A 96 10.15 3.73 -1.09
CA PHE A 96 10.47 3.88 0.33
C PHE A 96 11.85 4.50 0.55
N ARG A 97 12.88 4.07 -0.20
CA ARG A 97 14.22 4.70 -0.14
C ARG A 97 14.17 6.17 -0.50
N ASN A 98 13.48 6.53 -1.59
CA ASN A 98 13.37 7.91 -2.07
C ASN A 98 12.51 8.82 -1.17
N ALA A 99 11.69 8.25 -0.31
CA ALA A 99 10.84 8.97 0.63
C ALA A 99 11.56 9.38 1.93
N LYS A 100 12.79 8.90 2.18
CA LYS A 100 13.56 9.28 3.37
C LYS A 100 13.70 10.80 3.47
N GLY A 101 13.43 11.33 4.65
CA GLY A 101 13.44 12.79 4.91
C GLY A 101 12.18 13.54 4.43
N LYS A 102 11.29 12.89 3.67
CA LYS A 102 10.03 13.47 3.18
C LYS A 102 8.79 12.86 3.83
N VAL A 103 8.90 11.67 4.41
CA VAL A 103 7.81 10.91 5.03
C VAL A 103 7.90 10.99 6.55
N SER A 104 6.75 11.17 7.20
CA SER A 104 6.59 11.01 8.64
C SER A 104 6.01 9.63 8.95
N ILE A 105 6.82 8.73 9.56
CA ILE A 105 6.37 7.36 9.87
C ILE A 105 5.25 7.37 10.91
N ASN A 106 5.23 8.33 11.82
CA ASN A 106 4.10 8.53 12.75
C ASN A 106 2.79 8.84 12.02
N LYS A 107 2.82 9.78 11.05
CA LYS A 107 1.65 10.12 10.22
C LYS A 107 1.21 8.93 9.37
N LEU A 108 2.16 8.23 8.74
CA LEU A 108 1.90 7.04 7.94
C LEU A 108 1.20 5.96 8.78
N THR A 109 1.72 5.66 9.97
CA THR A 109 1.16 4.65 10.88
C THR A 109 -0.24 5.05 11.37
N ALA A 110 -0.46 6.31 11.73
CA ALA A 110 -1.77 6.82 12.12
C ALA A 110 -2.77 6.73 10.97
N MET A 111 -2.35 7.12 9.77
CA MET A 111 -3.16 7.04 8.54
C MET A 111 -3.54 5.61 8.19
N LEU A 112 -2.58 4.66 8.26
CA LEU A 112 -2.82 3.24 8.03
C LEU A 112 -3.90 2.68 8.98
N LYS A 113 -3.85 3.05 10.26
CA LYS A 113 -4.86 2.67 11.26
C LYS A 113 -6.24 3.23 10.90
N THR A 114 -6.32 4.51 10.51
CA THR A 114 -7.58 5.16 10.14
C THR A 114 -8.19 4.56 8.87
N LEU A 115 -7.37 4.15 7.90
CA LEU A 115 -7.83 3.49 6.68
C LEU A 115 -8.44 2.10 6.95
N GLY A 116 -8.09 1.45 8.04
CA GLY A 116 -8.75 0.26 8.54
C GLY A 116 -8.75 -0.92 7.56
N TYR A 117 -7.64 -1.15 6.87
CA TYR A 117 -7.51 -2.30 5.99
C TYR A 117 -7.72 -3.61 6.75
N VAL A 118 -8.35 -4.59 6.10
CA VAL A 118 -8.55 -5.94 6.66
C VAL A 118 -7.23 -6.70 6.72
N TYR A 119 -6.40 -6.58 5.68
CA TYR A 119 -5.08 -7.22 5.62
C TYR A 119 -4.04 -6.45 6.43
N PRO A 120 -3.05 -7.16 7.01
CA PRO A 120 -2.07 -6.58 7.91
C PRO A 120 -0.92 -5.86 7.15
N TYR A 121 -1.26 -4.83 6.38
CA TYR A 121 -0.27 -4.07 5.59
C TYR A 121 0.82 -3.39 6.43
N HIS A 122 0.65 -3.28 7.75
CA HIS A 122 1.72 -2.80 8.65
C HIS A 122 2.95 -3.73 8.60
N GLN A 123 2.76 -5.05 8.40
CA GLN A 123 3.86 -6.00 8.22
C GLN A 123 4.66 -5.68 6.96
N ALA A 124 3.98 -5.46 5.83
CA ALA A 124 4.61 -5.11 4.56
C ALA A 124 5.33 -3.75 4.62
N ILE A 125 4.69 -2.72 5.21
CA ILE A 125 5.29 -1.39 5.38
C ILE A 125 6.53 -1.46 6.27
N GLY A 126 6.44 -2.16 7.40
CA GLY A 126 7.57 -2.34 8.31
C GLY A 126 8.75 -3.06 7.64
N PHE A 127 8.47 -4.11 6.90
CA PHE A 127 9.45 -4.81 6.09
C PHE A 127 10.14 -3.89 5.07
N TYR A 128 9.38 -3.04 4.34
CA TYR A 128 9.97 -2.08 3.41
C TYR A 128 10.86 -1.04 4.10
N LEU A 129 10.44 -0.53 5.27
CA LEU A 129 11.25 0.42 6.05
C LEU A 129 12.58 -0.20 6.48
N GLU A 130 12.55 -1.42 6.98
CA GLU A 130 13.75 -2.17 7.38
C GLU A 130 14.63 -2.48 6.17
N ARG A 131 14.05 -3.03 5.09
CA ARG A 131 14.77 -3.43 3.88
C ARG A 131 15.34 -2.21 3.11
N ALA A 132 14.77 -1.03 3.27
CA ALA A 132 15.33 0.20 2.74
C ALA A 132 16.69 0.53 3.36
N GLY A 133 16.95 0.11 4.60
CA GLY A 133 18.25 0.22 5.29
C GLY A 133 18.64 1.65 5.69
N ILE A 134 17.72 2.60 5.65
CA ILE A 134 17.97 4.03 5.87
C ILE A 134 17.06 4.68 6.90
N TYR A 135 16.08 3.93 7.41
CA TYR A 135 15.19 4.39 8.49
C TYR A 135 15.75 4.01 9.85
N ASP A 136 15.52 4.84 10.85
CA ASP A 136 15.94 4.58 12.22
C ASP A 136 15.09 3.50 12.87
N GLU A 137 15.67 2.76 13.82
CA GLU A 137 15.02 1.65 14.52
C GLU A 137 13.78 2.11 15.29
N SER A 138 13.73 3.35 15.76
CA SER A 138 12.55 3.88 16.46
C SER A 138 11.34 3.97 15.54
N SER A 139 11.54 4.37 14.30
CA SER A 139 10.52 4.40 13.25
C SER A 139 10.01 3.00 12.90
N ILE A 140 10.90 2.04 12.73
CA ILE A 140 10.57 0.65 12.40
C ILE A 140 9.79 0.01 13.55
N ARG A 141 10.20 0.26 14.78
CA ARG A 141 9.57 -0.25 16.01
C ARG A 141 8.10 0.18 16.16
N LEU A 142 7.68 1.32 15.60
CA LEU A 142 6.28 1.74 15.63
C LEU A 142 5.36 0.72 14.94
N LEU A 143 5.80 0.14 13.85
CA LEU A 143 5.03 -0.87 13.10
C LEU A 143 5.17 -2.25 13.72
N ARG A 144 6.37 -2.58 14.24
CA ARG A 144 6.65 -3.85 14.92
C ARG A 144 5.80 -4.06 16.19
N LYS A 145 5.39 -2.97 16.87
CA LYS A 145 4.49 -3.01 18.02
C LYS A 145 3.03 -3.35 17.67
N ILE A 146 2.64 -3.30 16.41
CA ILE A 146 1.30 -3.69 15.99
C ILE A 146 1.26 -5.22 15.93
N GLU A 147 0.22 -5.81 16.52
CA GLU A 147 0.06 -7.26 16.57
C GLU A 147 0.07 -7.90 15.16
N MET A 148 0.84 -8.97 15.01
CA MET A 148 0.98 -9.73 13.78
C MET A 148 0.39 -11.12 13.97
N SER A 149 -0.93 -11.26 13.88
CA SER A 149 -1.66 -12.51 14.13
C SER A 149 -1.58 -13.50 12.96
N HIS A 150 -1.21 -13.05 11.76
CA HIS A 150 -1.19 -13.86 10.54
C HIS A 150 0.10 -13.70 9.75
N ASP A 151 0.46 -14.73 8.99
CA ASP A 151 1.46 -14.62 7.95
C ASP A 151 0.87 -13.88 6.75
N PHE A 152 1.66 -13.00 6.14
CA PHE A 152 1.20 -12.15 5.08
C PHE A 152 2.09 -12.26 3.84
N TYR A 153 1.70 -11.62 2.75
CA TYR A 153 2.37 -11.70 1.46
C TYR A 153 2.62 -10.30 0.91
N LEU A 154 3.84 -10.05 0.46
CA LEU A 154 4.21 -8.75 -0.12
C LEU A 154 3.57 -8.52 -1.49
N ALA A 155 3.34 -9.61 -2.24
CA ALA A 155 2.68 -9.59 -3.54
C ALA A 155 1.85 -10.86 -3.77
N HIS A 156 0.98 -10.79 -4.76
CA HIS A 156 0.20 -11.91 -5.24
C HIS A 156 1.02 -12.83 -6.17
N ALA A 157 0.68 -14.12 -6.23
CA ALA A 157 1.22 -15.12 -7.15
C ALA A 157 2.76 -15.15 -7.22
N MET A 158 3.42 -14.98 -6.08
CA MET A 158 4.88 -15.11 -6.00
C MET A 158 5.31 -16.55 -6.22
N LYS A 159 6.41 -16.73 -6.96
CA LYS A 159 7.08 -18.02 -7.13
C LYS A 159 8.20 -18.12 -6.08
N ASP A 160 8.29 -19.27 -5.43
CA ASP A 160 9.33 -19.60 -4.45
C ASP A 160 9.69 -18.44 -3.51
N PRO A 161 8.72 -17.90 -2.75
CA PRO A 161 8.97 -16.75 -1.90
C PRO A 161 9.86 -17.10 -0.71
N GLU A 162 10.70 -16.15 -0.31
CA GLU A 162 11.40 -16.15 0.97
C GLU A 162 10.44 -15.72 2.09
N TYR A 163 10.82 -15.99 3.35
CA TYR A 163 10.00 -15.65 4.51
C TYR A 163 10.78 -14.89 5.57
N SER A 164 10.26 -13.73 5.97
CA SER A 164 10.73 -12.97 7.12
C SER A 164 9.97 -13.39 8.37
N LYS A 165 10.66 -14.02 9.32
CA LYS A 165 10.09 -14.39 10.64
C LYS A 165 9.71 -13.15 11.43
N GLU A 166 10.49 -12.08 11.36
CA GLU A 166 10.30 -10.85 12.10
C GLU A 166 9.02 -10.12 11.69
N TRP A 167 8.71 -10.10 10.40
CA TRP A 167 7.51 -9.44 9.86
C TRP A 167 6.38 -10.42 9.55
N ARG A 168 6.60 -11.73 9.78
CA ARG A 168 5.65 -12.78 9.38
C ARG A 168 5.18 -12.58 7.93
N LEU A 169 6.13 -12.41 7.02
CA LEU A 169 5.88 -11.93 5.67
C LEU A 169 6.61 -12.76 4.62
N PHE A 170 5.87 -13.23 3.63
CA PHE A 170 6.44 -13.81 2.41
C PHE A 170 6.78 -12.70 1.42
N PHE A 171 7.96 -12.78 0.79
CA PHE A 171 8.46 -11.82 -0.17
C PHE A 171 9.23 -12.52 -1.30
N PRO A 172 9.35 -11.90 -2.52
CA PRO A 172 10.07 -12.54 -3.62
C PRO A 172 11.56 -12.52 -3.39
N GLN A 173 12.26 -13.52 -3.94
CA GLN A 173 13.72 -13.61 -3.90
C GLN A 173 14.38 -12.36 -4.48
N GLY A 174 15.51 -11.98 -3.89
CA GLY A 174 16.32 -10.84 -4.33
C GLY A 174 15.81 -9.45 -3.94
N LEU A 175 14.75 -9.36 -3.13
CA LEU A 175 14.23 -8.08 -2.67
C LEU A 175 15.04 -7.52 -1.50
#